data_f1e9b3a2132d2d4625132340fccb36a6
#
_entry.id   f1e9b3a2132d2d4625132340fccb36a6
#
_cell.length_a   1.000
_cell.length_b   1.000
_cell.length_c   1.000
_cell.angle_alpha   90.00
_cell.angle_beta   90.00
_cell.angle_gamma   90.00
#
_symmetry.space_group_name_H-M   'P 1'
#
loop_
_entity.id
_entity.type
_entity.pdbx_description
1 polymer ?
#
loop_
_entity_poly.entity_id
_entity_poly.type
_entity_poly.pdbx_seq_one_letter_code
_entity_poly.pdbx_strand_id
1 'polypeptide(L)'
;VEAPGLGDDIQAIKAGILEIADILVINKSDRPGVENTEKALKSMLDLAHPTERVFQHHGQSMRVAAPRQDSSSAPMWIPPIHRTVATEGKGIAELAESIAQHVAHLTQNGGWVIRERARLEVELDALIRETLINRFRADVTQELYDDTLEKIIQRELSPWEAVKSLMNGRFK
;
A
#
# COMPACT_ATOMS: atom_id res chain seq x y z
N VAL A 1 4.08 -11.10 4.86
CA VAL A 1 4.68 -12.39 5.32
C VAL A 1 5.63 -12.88 4.25
N GLU A 2 6.88 -13.15 4.64
CA GLU A 2 7.95 -13.63 3.79
C GLU A 2 8.41 -15.02 4.21
N ALA A 3 9.19 -15.70 3.35
CA ALA A 3 9.83 -16.97 3.69
C ALA A 3 11.29 -16.97 3.20
N PRO A 4 12.23 -17.60 3.96
CA PRO A 4 13.62 -17.70 3.56
C PRO A 4 13.79 -18.47 2.24
N GLY A 5 14.76 -18.10 1.40
CA GLY A 5 15.15 -18.84 0.20
C GLY A 5 14.45 -18.41 -1.09
N LEU A 6 13.62 -17.41 -1.08
CA LEU A 6 13.05 -16.78 -2.28
C LEU A 6 13.95 -15.63 -2.74
N GLY A 7 15.16 -15.96 -3.20
CA GLY A 7 16.26 -15.01 -3.38
C GLY A 7 16.03 -13.85 -4.36
N ASP A 8 15.24 -14.02 -5.42
CA ASP A 8 14.93 -12.94 -6.37
C ASP A 8 13.67 -12.17 -5.99
N ASP A 9 12.82 -12.73 -5.12
CA ASP A 9 11.53 -12.13 -4.75
C ASP A 9 11.67 -10.94 -3.80
N ILE A 10 12.78 -10.81 -3.06
CA ILE A 10 13.08 -9.60 -2.26
C ILE A 10 13.19 -8.37 -3.16
N GLN A 11 13.53 -8.53 -4.42
CA GLN A 11 13.53 -7.43 -5.40
C GLN A 11 12.11 -7.02 -5.83
N ALA A 12 11.18 -7.97 -5.91
CA ALA A 12 9.78 -7.67 -6.23
C ALA A 12 9.04 -6.99 -5.06
N ILE A 13 9.44 -7.28 -3.82
CA ILE A 13 8.92 -6.63 -2.61
C ILE A 13 9.35 -5.15 -2.53
N LYS A 14 10.38 -4.73 -3.25
CA LYS A 14 10.89 -3.36 -3.27
C LYS A 14 9.88 -2.31 -3.75
N ALA A 15 8.84 -2.70 -4.46
CA ALA A 15 7.90 -1.76 -5.05
C ALA A 15 6.68 -1.48 -4.15
N GLY A 16 6.88 -0.80 -3.03
CA GLY A 16 5.79 -0.17 -2.29
C GLY A 16 5.10 -1.00 -1.20
N ILE A 17 5.21 -2.34 -1.19
CA ILE A 17 4.54 -3.17 -0.17
C ILE A 17 5.08 -2.87 1.24
N LEU A 18 6.38 -2.55 1.36
CA LEU A 18 7.00 -2.25 2.65
C LEU A 18 6.61 -0.87 3.21
N GLU A 19 6.23 0.05 2.34
CA GLU A 19 5.75 1.37 2.75
C GLU A 19 4.38 1.31 3.45
N ILE A 20 3.61 0.26 3.18
CA ILE A 20 2.27 0.05 3.75
C ILE A 20 2.23 -1.05 4.82
N ALA A 21 3.35 -1.74 5.07
CA ALA A 21 3.41 -2.83 6.02
C ALA A 21 3.46 -2.31 7.45
N ASP A 22 2.53 -2.73 8.28
CA ASP A 22 2.50 -2.39 9.70
C ASP A 22 3.26 -3.40 10.58
N ILE A 23 3.36 -4.66 10.13
CA ILE A 23 4.09 -5.75 10.80
C ILE A 23 4.71 -6.64 9.73
N LEU A 24 5.98 -6.98 9.89
CA LEU A 24 6.71 -7.87 9.00
C LEU A 24 6.89 -9.23 9.63
N VAL A 25 6.65 -10.30 8.87
CA VAL A 25 6.75 -11.67 9.36
C VAL A 25 7.62 -12.51 8.43
N ILE A 26 8.60 -13.20 8.97
CA ILE A 26 9.41 -14.20 8.28
C ILE A 26 8.93 -15.56 8.73
N ASN A 27 8.05 -16.19 7.95
CA ASN A 27 7.56 -17.54 8.23
C ASN A 27 8.55 -18.59 7.71
N LYS A 28 8.46 -19.83 8.20
CA LYS A 28 9.42 -20.91 7.94
C LYS A 28 10.83 -20.51 8.37
N SER A 29 10.93 -19.86 9.53
CA SER A 29 12.21 -19.38 10.07
C SER A 29 13.14 -20.49 10.58
N ASP A 30 12.71 -21.75 10.49
CA ASP A 30 13.49 -22.98 10.64
C ASP A 30 14.38 -23.28 9.42
N ARG A 31 14.13 -22.61 8.29
CA ARG A 31 14.90 -22.84 7.05
C ARG A 31 16.17 -21.98 7.01
N PRO A 32 17.22 -22.49 6.31
CA PRO A 32 18.44 -21.71 6.09
C PRO A 32 18.13 -20.42 5.30
N GLY A 33 18.86 -19.35 5.61
CA GLY A 33 18.72 -18.04 4.96
C GLY A 33 17.82 -17.05 5.69
N VAL A 34 17.22 -17.41 6.82
CA VAL A 34 16.33 -16.52 7.61
C VAL A 34 17.06 -15.24 8.04
N GLU A 35 18.34 -15.34 8.43
CA GLU A 35 19.16 -14.19 8.85
C GLU A 35 19.36 -13.18 7.71
N ASN A 36 19.55 -13.67 6.48
CA ASN A 36 19.72 -12.81 5.30
C ASN A 36 18.42 -12.08 4.98
N THR A 37 17.28 -12.78 5.03
CA THR A 37 15.96 -12.19 4.84
C THR A 37 15.66 -11.12 5.89
N GLU A 38 15.93 -11.40 7.18
CA GLU A 38 15.72 -10.43 8.25
C GLU A 38 16.62 -9.22 8.11
N LYS A 39 17.91 -9.43 7.78
CA LYS A 39 18.85 -8.34 7.55
C LYS A 39 18.40 -7.45 6.38
N ALA A 40 17.90 -8.04 5.31
CA ALA A 40 17.38 -7.29 4.17
C ALA A 40 16.16 -6.43 4.59
N LEU A 41 15.20 -7.01 5.31
CA LEU A 41 14.02 -6.29 5.82
C LEU A 41 14.41 -5.17 6.78
N LYS A 42 15.35 -5.40 7.69
CA LYS A 42 15.87 -4.35 8.60
C LYS A 42 16.52 -3.21 7.84
N SER A 43 17.37 -3.52 6.86
CA SER A 43 18.03 -2.50 6.03
C SER A 43 17.02 -1.65 5.26
N MET A 44 15.92 -2.25 4.83
CA MET A 44 14.86 -1.53 4.10
C MET A 44 14.04 -0.65 5.05
N LEU A 45 13.70 -1.12 6.25
CA LEU A 45 13.05 -0.30 7.28
C LEU A 45 13.91 0.89 7.69
N ASP A 46 15.23 0.70 7.83
CA ASP A 46 16.18 1.77 8.13
C ASP A 46 16.26 2.83 7.02
N LEU A 47 16.00 2.45 5.78
CA LEU A 47 15.91 3.38 4.64
C LEU A 47 14.59 4.15 4.63
N ALA A 48 13.49 3.48 4.96
CA ALA A 48 12.16 4.08 5.01
C ALA A 48 11.97 4.99 6.24
N HIS A 49 12.62 4.65 7.35
CA HIS A 49 12.55 5.38 8.62
C HIS A 49 13.96 5.76 9.09
N PRO A 50 14.59 6.77 8.52
CA PRO A 50 15.94 7.16 8.91
C PRO A 50 15.94 7.66 10.37
N THR A 51 16.39 6.80 11.28
CA THR A 51 16.83 7.20 12.60
C THR A 51 18.14 7.98 12.48
N GLU A 52 18.47 8.82 13.47
CA GLU A 52 19.70 9.61 13.48
C GLU A 52 20.90 8.80 12.98
N ARG A 53 21.53 9.26 11.89
CA ARG A 53 22.74 8.63 11.35
C ARG A 53 23.95 9.44 11.73
N VAL A 54 24.89 8.78 12.41
CA VAL A 54 26.24 9.31 12.62
C VAL A 54 27.10 8.89 11.44
N PHE A 55 27.41 9.81 10.56
CA PHE A 55 28.38 9.59 9.49
C PHE A 55 29.76 9.99 9.98
N GLN A 56 30.73 9.06 9.90
CA GLN A 56 32.12 9.39 10.06
C GLN A 56 32.75 9.75 8.71
N HIS A 57 32.99 11.02 8.50
CA HIS A 57 33.75 11.51 7.35
C HIS A 57 35.05 12.16 7.86
N HIS A 58 36.21 11.62 7.46
CA HIS A 58 37.55 12.16 7.77
C HIS A 58 37.79 12.48 9.28
N GLY A 59 37.37 11.59 10.18
CA GLY A 59 37.62 11.75 11.61
C GLY A 59 36.70 12.72 12.36
N GLN A 60 35.73 13.32 11.70
CA GLN A 60 34.67 14.14 12.30
C GLN A 60 33.33 13.39 12.26
N SER A 61 32.72 13.24 13.43
CA SER A 61 31.38 12.67 13.55
C SER A 61 30.33 13.77 13.23
N MET A 62 29.67 13.67 12.09
CA MET A 62 28.58 14.55 11.74
C MET A 62 27.26 13.86 12.09
N ARG A 63 26.53 14.39 13.06
CA ARG A 63 25.16 13.95 13.38
C ARG A 63 24.20 14.65 12.43
N VAL A 64 23.59 13.90 11.53
CA VAL A 64 22.44 14.38 10.78
C VAL A 64 21.22 14.05 11.63
N ALA A 65 20.65 15.08 12.26
CA ALA A 65 19.43 14.94 13.02
C ALA A 65 18.31 14.44 12.12
N ALA A 66 17.52 13.47 12.59
CA ALA A 66 16.25 13.12 11.96
C ALA A 66 15.40 14.40 11.80
N PRO A 67 14.55 14.49 10.75
CA PRO A 67 13.62 15.61 10.61
C PRO A 67 12.87 15.79 11.92
N ARG A 68 12.86 17.02 12.46
CA ARG A 68 12.16 17.32 13.70
C ARG A 68 10.70 16.89 13.53
N GLN A 69 10.31 15.87 14.27
CA GLN A 69 8.90 15.55 14.46
C GLN A 69 8.32 16.73 15.25
N ASP A 70 7.32 17.38 14.69
CA ASP A 70 6.56 18.36 15.43
C ASP A 70 6.03 17.69 16.70
N SER A 71 6.25 18.32 17.83
CA SER A 71 5.97 17.81 19.19
C SER A 71 4.46 17.54 19.47
N SER A 72 3.62 17.63 18.46
CA SER A 72 2.18 17.33 18.46
C SER A 72 1.82 16.00 17.79
N SER A 73 2.79 15.28 17.17
CA SER A 73 2.51 14.01 16.52
C SER A 73 2.59 12.86 17.51
N ALA A 74 1.58 12.00 17.51
CA ALA A 74 1.59 10.72 18.20
C ALA A 74 2.86 9.92 17.85
N PRO A 75 3.39 9.08 18.76
CA PRO A 75 4.59 8.30 18.49
C PRO A 75 4.42 7.47 17.21
N MET A 76 5.40 7.57 16.31
CA MET A 76 5.38 6.85 15.04
C MET A 76 5.47 5.34 15.30
N TRP A 77 4.60 4.57 14.63
CA TRP A 77 4.70 3.12 14.66
C TRP A 77 5.86 2.67 13.76
N ILE A 78 6.82 1.95 14.33
CA ILE A 78 7.90 1.31 13.59
C ILE A 78 7.52 -0.15 13.40
N PRO A 79 7.38 -0.66 12.16
CA PRO A 79 6.98 -2.03 11.91
C PRO A 79 7.94 -3.05 12.53
N PRO A 80 7.50 -3.90 13.48
CA PRO A 80 8.34 -4.97 14.02
C PRO A 80 8.51 -6.10 13.01
N ILE A 81 9.61 -6.85 13.13
CA ILE A 81 9.87 -8.06 12.35
C ILE A 81 9.78 -9.27 13.27
N HIS A 82 8.88 -10.20 12.93
CA HIS A 82 8.69 -11.46 13.68
C HIS A 82 9.18 -12.65 12.87
N ARG A 83 9.86 -13.58 13.54
CA ARG A 83 10.18 -14.90 13.00
C ARG A 83 9.12 -15.89 13.46
N THR A 84 8.56 -16.67 12.53
CA THR A 84 7.56 -17.69 12.86
C THR A 84 7.87 -19.03 12.19
N VAL A 85 7.45 -20.11 12.83
CA VAL A 85 7.29 -21.44 12.23
C VAL A 85 5.83 -21.83 12.44
N ALA A 86 4.97 -21.47 11.50
CA ALA A 86 3.52 -21.56 11.66
C ALA A 86 3.04 -22.99 11.93
N THR A 87 3.71 -24.00 11.34
CA THR A 87 3.39 -25.43 11.56
C THR A 87 3.67 -25.93 12.98
N GLU A 88 4.55 -25.22 13.69
CA GLU A 88 4.95 -25.56 15.08
C GLU A 88 4.40 -24.58 16.11
N GLY A 89 3.70 -23.56 15.68
CA GLY A 89 3.19 -22.49 16.55
C GLY A 89 4.27 -21.54 17.10
N LYS A 90 5.53 -21.69 16.72
CA LYS A 90 6.63 -20.85 17.19
C LYS A 90 6.48 -19.43 16.67
N GLY A 91 6.65 -18.42 17.54
CA GLY A 91 6.56 -16.99 17.23
C GLY A 91 5.13 -16.49 16.93
N ILE A 92 4.10 -17.34 17.07
CA ILE A 92 2.70 -16.97 16.76
C ILE A 92 2.11 -16.12 17.89
N ALA A 93 2.42 -16.44 19.16
CA ALA A 93 1.94 -15.67 20.29
C ALA A 93 2.48 -14.23 20.27
N GLU A 94 3.76 -14.07 20.02
CA GLU A 94 4.44 -12.76 19.91
C GLU A 94 3.90 -11.95 18.73
N LEU A 95 3.61 -12.61 17.60
CA LEU A 95 2.97 -11.97 16.46
C LEU A 95 1.56 -11.49 16.80
N ALA A 96 0.75 -12.32 17.50
CA ALA A 96 -0.60 -11.96 17.93
C ALA A 96 -0.57 -10.77 18.90
N GLU A 97 0.36 -10.74 19.82
CA GLU A 97 0.54 -9.61 20.74
C GLU A 97 0.91 -8.33 19.97
N SER A 98 1.82 -8.43 19.02
CA SER A 98 2.22 -7.28 18.17
C SER A 98 1.05 -6.72 17.36
N ILE A 99 0.18 -7.58 16.85
CA ILE A 99 -1.06 -7.16 16.17
C ILE A 99 -1.97 -6.41 17.14
N ALA A 100 -2.15 -6.93 18.36
CA ALA A 100 -2.97 -6.27 19.38
C ALA A 100 -2.40 -4.89 19.78
N GLN A 101 -1.08 -4.79 19.92
CA GLN A 101 -0.39 -3.52 20.20
C GLN A 101 -0.58 -2.51 19.06
N HIS A 102 -0.50 -2.95 17.81
CA HIS A 102 -0.73 -2.08 16.66
C HIS A 102 -2.19 -1.58 16.61
N VAL A 103 -3.16 -2.45 16.86
CA VAL A 103 -4.58 -2.06 16.96
C VAL A 103 -4.78 -1.01 18.06
N ALA A 104 -4.19 -1.23 19.24
CA ALA A 104 -4.25 -0.26 20.34
C ALA A 104 -3.62 1.08 19.96
N HIS A 105 -2.44 1.07 19.30
CA HIS A 105 -1.77 2.26 18.79
C HIS A 105 -2.67 3.05 17.82
N LEU A 106 -3.26 2.39 16.83
CA LEU A 106 -4.17 3.03 15.87
C LEU A 106 -5.42 3.62 16.54
N THR A 107 -5.96 2.90 17.52
CA THR A 107 -7.17 3.33 18.23
C THR A 107 -6.88 4.58 19.07
N GLN A 108 -5.78 4.59 19.82
CA GLN A 108 -5.39 5.70 20.68
C GLN A 108 -5.06 6.98 19.90
N ASN A 109 -4.50 6.84 18.71
CA ASN A 109 -4.06 7.96 17.88
C ASN A 109 -5.11 8.43 16.86
N GLY A 110 -6.33 7.83 16.86
CA GLY A 110 -7.35 8.09 15.84
C GLY A 110 -6.98 7.58 14.43
N GLY A 111 -5.85 6.90 14.29
CA GLY A 111 -5.37 6.37 13.01
C GLY A 111 -6.31 5.34 12.40
N TRP A 112 -7.04 4.60 13.23
CA TRP A 112 -8.07 3.66 12.78
C TRP A 112 -9.17 4.35 11.97
N VAL A 113 -9.73 5.44 12.51
CA VAL A 113 -10.80 6.21 11.85
C VAL A 113 -10.30 6.83 10.54
N ILE A 114 -9.08 7.34 10.51
CA ILE A 114 -8.48 7.93 9.31
C ILE A 114 -8.31 6.87 8.21
N ARG A 115 -7.79 5.69 8.56
CA ARG A 115 -7.61 4.58 7.60
C ARG A 115 -8.94 4.04 7.10
N GLU A 116 -9.90 3.87 8.00
CA GLU A 116 -11.24 3.40 7.64
C GLU A 116 -11.95 4.37 6.70
N ARG A 117 -11.85 5.67 6.98
CA ARG A 117 -12.38 6.71 6.10
C ARG A 117 -11.75 6.65 4.71
N ALA A 118 -10.42 6.59 4.62
CA ALA A 118 -9.72 6.52 3.34
C ALA A 118 -10.11 5.25 2.54
N ARG A 119 -10.25 4.10 3.22
CA ARG A 119 -10.73 2.87 2.60
C ARG A 119 -12.15 3.03 2.04
N LEU A 120 -13.06 3.58 2.85
CA LEU A 120 -14.46 3.79 2.44
C LEU A 120 -14.59 4.81 1.31
N GLU A 121 -13.76 5.86 1.28
CA GLU A 121 -13.73 6.82 0.17
C GLU A 121 -13.37 6.15 -1.15
N VAL A 122 -12.32 5.30 -1.17
CA VAL A 122 -11.91 4.56 -2.37
C VAL A 122 -13.00 3.56 -2.81
N GLU A 123 -13.61 2.84 -1.86
CA GLU A 123 -14.69 1.89 -2.13
C GLU A 123 -15.92 2.60 -2.69
N LEU A 124 -16.32 3.73 -2.09
CA LEU A 124 -17.45 4.53 -2.54
C LEU A 124 -17.23 5.06 -3.96
N ASP A 125 -16.05 5.60 -4.24
CA ASP A 125 -15.69 6.07 -5.59
C ASP A 125 -15.75 4.95 -6.63
N ALA A 126 -15.28 3.76 -6.29
CA ALA A 126 -15.34 2.60 -7.19
C ALA A 126 -16.80 2.21 -7.48
N LEU A 127 -17.65 2.14 -6.46
CA LEU A 127 -19.07 1.81 -6.59
C LEU A 127 -19.83 2.87 -7.39
N ILE A 128 -19.52 4.15 -7.18
CA ILE A 128 -20.12 5.24 -7.98
C ILE A 128 -19.75 5.09 -9.46
N ARG A 129 -18.48 4.87 -9.78
CA ARG A 129 -18.03 4.69 -11.17
C ARG A 129 -18.71 3.49 -11.81
N GLU A 130 -18.73 2.36 -11.13
CA GLU A 130 -19.39 1.14 -11.64
C GLU A 130 -20.89 1.37 -11.87
N THR A 131 -21.58 1.99 -10.90
CA THR A 131 -23.00 2.29 -10.99
C THR A 131 -23.30 3.23 -12.17
N LEU A 132 -22.50 4.29 -12.35
CA LEU A 132 -22.66 5.22 -13.47
C LEU A 132 -22.40 4.56 -14.81
N ILE A 133 -21.36 3.73 -14.92
CA ILE A 133 -21.06 2.99 -16.15
C ILE A 133 -22.18 2.00 -16.47
N ASN A 134 -22.72 1.29 -15.49
CA ASN A 134 -23.81 0.34 -15.71
C ASN A 134 -25.12 1.04 -16.13
N ARG A 135 -25.44 2.18 -15.49
CA ARG A 135 -26.58 3.00 -15.94
C ARG A 135 -26.37 3.52 -17.35
N PHE A 136 -25.21 4.05 -17.65
CA PHE A 136 -24.88 4.53 -18.98
C PHE A 136 -25.05 3.41 -20.02
N ARG A 137 -24.53 2.21 -19.77
CA ARG A 137 -24.64 1.05 -20.66
C ARG A 137 -26.08 0.56 -20.84
N ALA A 138 -26.92 0.70 -19.82
CA ALA A 138 -28.34 0.36 -19.92
C ALA A 138 -29.09 1.34 -20.80
N ASP A 139 -28.68 2.61 -20.86
CA ASP A 139 -29.33 3.68 -21.62
C ASP A 139 -28.79 3.83 -23.05
N VAL A 140 -27.62 3.28 -23.36
CA VAL A 140 -26.97 3.34 -24.68
C VAL A 140 -27.14 2.01 -25.38
N THR A 141 -27.84 2.01 -26.54
CA THR A 141 -27.94 0.81 -27.36
C THR A 141 -26.60 0.44 -27.97
N GLN A 142 -26.35 -0.85 -28.15
CA GLN A 142 -25.12 -1.33 -28.77
C GLN A 142 -24.88 -0.69 -30.15
N GLU A 143 -25.95 -0.55 -30.94
CA GLU A 143 -25.89 0.09 -32.27
C GLU A 143 -25.39 1.52 -32.21
N LEU A 144 -25.89 2.32 -31.27
CA LEU A 144 -25.42 3.71 -31.08
C LEU A 144 -23.97 3.78 -30.64
N TYR A 145 -23.56 2.84 -29.79
CA TYR A 145 -22.18 2.75 -29.34
C TYR A 145 -21.23 2.41 -30.49
N ASP A 146 -21.61 1.40 -31.30
CA ASP A 146 -20.82 0.94 -32.45
C ASP A 146 -20.73 2.01 -33.55
N ASP A 147 -21.84 2.71 -33.87
CA ASP A 147 -21.85 3.85 -34.79
C ASP A 147 -20.93 4.98 -34.34
N THR A 148 -20.95 5.28 -33.02
CA THR A 148 -20.08 6.31 -32.47
C THR A 148 -18.62 5.89 -32.52
N LEU A 149 -18.30 4.61 -32.30
CA LEU A 149 -16.95 4.09 -32.40
C LEU A 149 -16.45 4.17 -33.85
N GLU A 150 -17.29 3.85 -34.82
CA GLU A 150 -16.95 3.94 -36.24
C GLU A 150 -16.60 5.38 -36.66
N LYS A 151 -17.34 6.38 -36.16
CA LYS A 151 -17.04 7.81 -36.39
C LYS A 151 -15.69 8.23 -35.78
N ILE A 152 -15.28 7.63 -34.68
CA ILE A 152 -13.93 7.87 -34.12
C ILE A 152 -12.87 7.24 -35.01
N ILE A 153 -13.08 6.02 -35.52
CA ILE A 153 -12.17 5.31 -36.42
C ILE A 153 -11.99 6.11 -37.73
N GLN A 154 -13.06 6.66 -38.23
CA GLN A 154 -13.06 7.50 -39.46
C GLN A 154 -12.53 8.91 -39.21
N ARG A 155 -12.17 9.26 -37.95
CA ARG A 155 -11.70 10.60 -37.54
C ARG A 155 -12.73 11.72 -37.72
N GLU A 156 -14.00 11.40 -37.77
CA GLU A 156 -15.09 12.37 -37.80
C GLU A 156 -15.37 12.97 -36.43
N LEU A 157 -15.14 12.19 -35.38
CA LEU A 157 -15.25 12.62 -33.97
C LEU A 157 -13.96 12.33 -33.21
N SER A 158 -13.59 13.22 -32.32
CA SER A 158 -12.59 12.92 -31.30
C SER A 158 -13.23 12.02 -30.19
N PRO A 159 -12.44 11.22 -29.46
CA PRO A 159 -12.97 10.42 -28.35
C PRO A 159 -13.74 11.25 -27.30
N TRP A 160 -13.31 12.50 -27.10
CA TRP A 160 -13.98 13.39 -26.16
C TRP A 160 -15.35 13.87 -26.67
N GLU A 161 -15.46 14.20 -27.95
CA GLU A 161 -16.73 14.59 -28.59
C GLU A 161 -17.70 13.40 -28.65
N ALA A 162 -17.19 12.20 -28.88
CA ALA A 162 -17.97 10.97 -28.84
C ALA A 162 -18.59 10.73 -27.43
N VAL A 163 -17.78 10.87 -26.37
CA VAL A 163 -18.30 10.79 -25.00
C VAL A 163 -19.38 11.84 -24.76
N LYS A 164 -19.16 13.10 -25.14
CA LYS A 164 -20.18 14.15 -25.03
C LYS A 164 -21.46 13.81 -25.80
N SER A 165 -21.33 13.28 -27.00
CA SER A 165 -22.49 12.90 -27.83
C SER A 165 -23.30 11.78 -27.18
N LEU A 166 -22.63 10.76 -26.66
CA LEU A 166 -23.28 9.63 -25.98
C LEU A 166 -23.93 10.04 -24.65
N MET A 167 -23.39 11.05 -23.96
CA MET A 167 -23.88 11.54 -22.67
C MET A 167 -24.98 12.62 -22.80
N ASN A 168 -25.04 13.33 -23.94
CA ASN A 168 -25.99 14.43 -24.12
C ASN A 168 -27.46 13.96 -24.00
N GLY A 169 -28.16 14.57 -23.04
CA GLY A 169 -29.59 14.32 -22.76
C GLY A 169 -29.87 13.18 -21.78
N ARG A 170 -28.86 12.51 -21.23
CA ARG A 170 -29.03 11.32 -20.36
C ARG A 170 -28.70 11.56 -18.89
N PHE A 171 -28.00 12.66 -18.58
CA PHE A 171 -27.77 13.12 -17.22
C PHE A 171 -28.44 14.49 -17.02
N LYS A 172 -29.65 14.47 -16.50
CA LYS A 172 -30.34 15.63 -15.94
C LYS A 172 -30.41 15.49 -14.44
#